data_9452bde4060e1408e374994cb5095841
#
_entry.id   9452bde4060e1408e374994cb5095841
#
_cell.length_a   1.000
_cell.length_b   1.000
_cell.length_c   1.000
_cell.angle_alpha   90.00
_cell.angle_beta   90.00
_cell.angle_gamma   90.00
#
_symmetry.space_group_name_H-M   'P 1'
#
loop_
_entity.id
_entity.type
_entity.pdbx_description
1 polymer ?
#
loop_
_entity_poly.entity_id
_entity_poly.type
_entity_poly.pdbx_seq_one_letter_code
_entity_poly.pdbx_strand_id
1 'polypeptide(L)'
;EKLGAIDENMDTDEATQLVRELMKEWNNIGHVPFKEKDRLYKQYHGQVDKLFDHFNISAANKKLSNFKSNISSIQEGSPQSLYREREKLVRAADAMKNELQTYENNLGFLTASSKKGNSLLTELNRKVEKLKADIELVKQKIKVIDDSIRSAE
;
A
#
# COMPACT_ATOMS: atom_id res chain seq x y z
N GLU A 1 -21.75 -9.21 6.99
CA GLU A 1 -22.48 -9.33 5.69
C GLU A 1 -22.17 -8.16 4.76
N LYS A 2 -22.38 -6.89 5.13
CA LYS A 2 -22.15 -5.73 4.26
C LYS A 2 -20.70 -5.63 3.73
N LEU A 3 -19.69 -5.89 4.56
CA LEU A 3 -18.28 -5.90 4.13
C LEU A 3 -17.97 -7.02 3.13
N GLY A 4 -18.61 -8.18 3.27
CA GLY A 4 -18.44 -9.30 2.34
C GLY A 4 -19.20 -9.14 1.01
N ALA A 5 -20.06 -8.13 0.91
CA ALA A 5 -20.84 -7.81 -0.29
C ALA A 5 -20.20 -6.71 -1.15
N ILE A 6 -19.05 -6.18 -0.74
CA ILE A 6 -18.30 -5.17 -1.53
C ILE A 6 -17.73 -5.87 -2.77
N ASP A 7 -18.10 -5.34 -3.94
CA ASP A 7 -17.58 -5.84 -5.22
C ASP A 7 -16.10 -5.47 -5.38
N GLU A 8 -15.26 -6.48 -5.61
CA GLU A 8 -13.83 -6.30 -5.85
C GLU A 8 -13.53 -5.53 -7.14
N ASN A 9 -14.51 -5.42 -8.05
CA ASN A 9 -14.42 -4.64 -9.28
C ASN A 9 -14.88 -3.19 -9.15
N MET A 10 -15.36 -2.79 -7.96
CA MET A 10 -15.79 -1.41 -7.68
C MET A 10 -14.61 -0.43 -7.82
N ASP A 11 -14.91 0.83 -8.13
CA ASP A 11 -13.89 1.88 -8.13
C ASP A 11 -13.21 1.98 -6.75
N THR A 12 -11.88 2.11 -6.76
CA THR A 12 -11.07 2.09 -5.54
C THR A 12 -11.46 3.19 -4.54
N ASP A 13 -11.80 4.37 -5.03
CA ASP A 13 -12.15 5.50 -4.16
C ASP A 13 -13.55 5.30 -3.54
N GLU A 14 -14.52 4.82 -4.33
CA GLU A 14 -15.87 4.47 -3.85
C GLU A 14 -15.81 3.31 -2.84
N ALA A 15 -15.06 2.26 -3.16
CA ALA A 15 -14.89 1.13 -2.27
C ALA A 15 -14.23 1.53 -0.94
N THR A 16 -13.20 2.37 -1.00
CA THR A 16 -12.51 2.87 0.21
C THR A 16 -13.44 3.71 1.07
N GLN A 17 -14.28 4.56 0.46
CA GLN A 17 -15.25 5.35 1.19
C GLN A 17 -16.30 4.47 1.85
N LEU A 18 -16.83 3.48 1.12
CA LEU A 18 -17.82 2.53 1.64
C LEU A 18 -17.26 1.69 2.81
N VAL A 19 -16.02 1.22 2.70
CA VAL A 19 -15.36 0.51 3.82
C VAL A 19 -15.25 1.42 5.04
N ARG A 20 -14.87 2.68 4.90
CA ARG A 20 -14.77 3.64 6.00
C ARG A 20 -16.12 3.92 6.66
N GLU A 21 -17.19 4.01 5.87
CA GLU A 21 -18.55 4.18 6.39
C GLU A 21 -18.99 2.95 7.20
N LEU A 22 -18.75 1.76 6.68
CA LEU A 22 -19.05 0.50 7.39
C LEU A 22 -18.22 0.34 8.66
N MET A 23 -16.99 0.83 8.69
CA MET A 23 -16.17 0.87 9.92
C MET A 23 -16.77 1.82 10.97
N LYS A 24 -17.34 2.95 10.56
CA LYS A 24 -18.06 3.87 11.46
C LYS A 24 -19.34 3.20 11.99
N GLU A 25 -20.11 2.54 11.13
CA GLU A 25 -21.28 1.77 11.55
C GLU A 25 -20.92 0.69 12.57
N TRP A 26 -19.82 -0.03 12.36
CA TRP A 26 -19.31 -1.03 13.30
C TRP A 26 -19.06 -0.46 14.70
N ASN A 27 -18.42 0.71 14.77
CA ASN A 27 -18.12 1.37 16.05
C ASN A 27 -19.41 1.83 16.79
N ASN A 28 -20.50 2.06 16.05
CA ASN A 28 -21.80 2.47 16.60
C ASN A 28 -22.71 1.27 16.96
N ILE A 29 -22.32 0.03 16.59
CA ILE A 29 -23.03 -1.18 17.01
C ILE A 29 -22.81 -1.35 18.50
N GLY A 30 -23.91 -1.39 19.25
CA GLY A 30 -23.88 -1.49 20.70
C GLY A 30 -23.30 -2.82 21.24
N HIS A 31 -23.67 -3.17 22.44
CA HIS A 31 -23.12 -4.32 23.15
C HIS A 31 -23.36 -5.65 22.42
N VAL A 32 -22.26 -6.37 22.14
CA VAL A 32 -22.27 -7.72 21.58
C VAL A 32 -22.09 -8.74 22.70
N PRO A 33 -22.82 -9.87 22.71
CA PRO A 33 -22.63 -10.92 23.70
C PRO A 33 -21.17 -11.39 23.78
N PHE A 34 -20.67 -11.53 25.00
CA PHE A 34 -19.25 -11.83 25.25
C PHE A 34 -18.73 -13.07 24.51
N LYS A 35 -19.54 -14.09 24.37
CA LYS A 35 -19.18 -15.35 23.68
C LYS A 35 -18.96 -15.21 22.20
N GLU A 36 -19.59 -14.23 21.54
CA GLU A 36 -19.49 -13.99 20.09
C GLU A 36 -18.50 -12.88 19.74
N LYS A 37 -18.11 -12.09 20.73
CA LYS A 37 -17.30 -10.89 20.55
C LYS A 37 -15.99 -11.19 19.82
N ASP A 38 -15.22 -12.15 20.29
CA ASP A 38 -13.90 -12.46 19.73
C ASP A 38 -13.98 -13.02 18.31
N ARG A 39 -14.99 -13.84 18.03
CA ARG A 39 -15.25 -14.40 16.70
C ARG A 39 -15.62 -13.31 15.70
N LEU A 40 -16.57 -12.45 16.07
CA LEU A 40 -17.02 -11.34 15.24
C LEU A 40 -15.89 -10.31 15.00
N TYR A 41 -15.10 -10.05 16.02
CA TYR A 41 -13.94 -9.15 15.92
C TYR A 41 -12.90 -9.68 14.94
N LYS A 42 -12.54 -10.96 15.02
CA LYS A 42 -11.60 -11.60 14.08
C LYS A 42 -12.14 -11.61 12.65
N GLN A 43 -13.43 -11.91 12.46
CA GLN A 43 -14.05 -11.90 11.14
C GLN A 43 -14.08 -10.48 10.55
N TYR A 44 -14.44 -9.49 11.34
CA TYR A 44 -14.48 -8.09 10.93
C TYR A 44 -13.10 -7.61 10.48
N HIS A 45 -12.07 -7.76 11.33
CA HIS A 45 -10.72 -7.34 10.99
C HIS A 45 -10.17 -8.10 9.78
N GLY A 46 -10.39 -9.40 9.69
CA GLY A 46 -9.94 -10.20 8.55
C GLY A 46 -10.57 -9.77 7.22
N GLN A 47 -11.83 -9.34 7.21
CA GLN A 47 -12.48 -8.82 6.00
C GLN A 47 -11.99 -7.41 5.64
N VAL A 48 -11.84 -6.53 6.64
CA VAL A 48 -11.32 -5.18 6.43
C VAL A 48 -9.89 -5.24 5.88
N ASP A 49 -9.03 -6.05 6.47
CA ASP A 49 -7.64 -6.20 6.02
C ASP A 49 -7.57 -6.72 4.57
N LYS A 50 -8.36 -7.73 4.21
CA LYS A 50 -8.44 -8.24 2.83
C LYS A 50 -8.88 -7.17 1.82
N LEU A 51 -9.89 -6.38 2.17
CA LEU A 51 -10.37 -5.31 1.30
C LEU A 51 -9.32 -4.20 1.12
N PHE A 52 -8.67 -3.78 2.20
CA PHE A 52 -7.60 -2.80 2.11
C PHE A 52 -6.41 -3.31 1.30
N ASP A 53 -6.00 -4.56 1.48
CA ASP A 53 -4.93 -5.17 0.69
C ASP A 53 -5.30 -5.22 -0.79
N HIS A 54 -6.52 -5.66 -1.11
CA HIS A 54 -7.01 -5.73 -2.49
C HIS A 54 -7.03 -4.34 -3.16
N PHE A 55 -7.63 -3.34 -2.51
CA PHE A 55 -7.73 -2.00 -3.08
C PHE A 55 -6.40 -1.24 -3.09
N ASN A 56 -5.49 -1.51 -2.19
CA ASN A 56 -4.12 -0.97 -2.26
C ASN A 56 -3.37 -1.51 -3.47
N ILE A 57 -3.50 -2.79 -3.79
CA ILE A 57 -2.94 -3.39 -5.00
C ILE A 57 -3.56 -2.74 -6.26
N SER A 58 -4.89 -2.59 -6.28
CA SER A 58 -5.60 -1.91 -7.37
C SER A 58 -5.17 -0.45 -7.54
N ALA A 59 -4.99 0.28 -6.45
CA ALA A 59 -4.48 1.66 -6.48
C ALA A 59 -3.04 1.73 -7.01
N ALA A 60 -2.18 0.78 -6.65
CA ALA A 60 -0.83 0.70 -7.18
C ALA A 60 -0.82 0.43 -8.70
N ASN A 61 -1.67 -0.47 -9.17
CA ASN A 61 -1.83 -0.76 -10.60
C ASN A 61 -2.33 0.46 -11.38
N LYS A 62 -3.30 1.23 -10.82
CA LYS A 62 -3.78 2.48 -11.41
C LYS A 62 -2.68 3.54 -11.49
N LYS A 63 -1.90 3.71 -10.41
CA LYS A 63 -0.74 4.61 -10.39
C LYS A 63 0.31 4.22 -11.44
N LEU A 64 0.58 2.93 -11.59
CA LEU A 64 1.51 2.42 -12.60
C LEU A 64 0.99 2.63 -14.02
N SER A 65 -0.29 2.40 -14.27
CA SER A 65 -0.92 2.64 -15.57
C SER A 65 -0.87 4.12 -15.97
N ASN A 66 -1.24 5.02 -15.06
CA ASN A 66 -1.13 6.46 -15.26
C ASN A 66 0.32 6.90 -15.53
N PHE A 67 1.26 6.31 -14.80
CA PHE A 67 2.68 6.57 -15.01
C PHE A 67 3.14 6.14 -16.41
N LYS A 68 2.73 4.96 -16.88
CA LYS A 68 3.03 4.48 -18.25
C LYS A 68 2.52 5.44 -19.31
N SER A 69 1.29 5.95 -19.16
CA SER A 69 0.72 6.93 -20.07
C SER A 69 1.53 8.24 -20.09
N ASN A 70 1.94 8.71 -18.91
CA ASN A 70 2.78 9.92 -18.82
C ASN A 70 4.15 9.73 -19.45
N ILE A 71 4.79 8.56 -19.28
CA ILE A 71 6.08 8.25 -19.88
C ILE A 71 5.99 8.21 -21.41
N SER A 72 4.92 7.68 -21.98
CA SER A 72 4.69 7.73 -23.43
C SER A 72 4.66 9.16 -23.97
N SER A 73 3.99 10.07 -23.25
CA SER A 73 3.96 11.50 -23.61
C SER A 73 5.32 12.19 -23.48
N ILE A 74 6.16 11.79 -22.52
CA ILE A 74 7.51 12.32 -22.32
C ILE A 74 8.46 11.80 -23.41
N GLN A 75 8.31 10.55 -23.83
CA GLN A 75 9.12 9.93 -24.88
C GLN A 75 9.00 10.69 -26.22
N GLU A 76 7.82 11.24 -26.52
CA GLU A 76 7.58 12.05 -27.71
C GLU A 76 8.35 13.41 -27.68
N GLY A 77 8.77 13.87 -26.51
CA GLY A 77 9.39 15.19 -26.31
C GLY A 77 10.92 15.20 -26.32
N SER A 78 11.58 14.41 -25.49
CA SER A 78 13.05 14.39 -25.36
C SER A 78 13.56 13.18 -24.57
N PRO A 79 14.53 12.41 -25.12
CA PRO A 79 15.16 11.29 -24.41
C PRO A 79 15.79 11.68 -23.06
N GLN A 80 16.36 12.88 -22.95
CA GLN A 80 16.96 13.37 -21.70
C GLN A 80 15.96 13.47 -20.55
N SER A 81 14.68 13.71 -20.84
CA SER A 81 13.62 13.78 -19.84
C SER A 81 13.39 12.43 -19.19
N LEU A 82 13.51 11.33 -19.94
CA LEU A 82 13.38 9.96 -19.40
C LEU A 82 14.52 9.65 -18.43
N TYR A 83 15.76 9.99 -18.77
CA TYR A 83 16.92 9.79 -17.88
C TYR A 83 16.79 10.60 -16.58
N ARG A 84 16.32 11.85 -16.64
CA ARG A 84 16.06 12.67 -15.46
C ARG A 84 14.98 12.08 -14.56
N GLU A 85 13.90 11.60 -15.15
CA GLU A 85 12.81 10.98 -14.39
C GLU A 85 13.26 9.67 -13.75
N ARG A 86 14.03 8.86 -14.47
CA ARG A 86 14.67 7.67 -13.94
C ARG A 86 15.53 7.98 -12.72
N GLU A 87 16.38 8.99 -12.81
CA GLU A 87 17.28 9.38 -11.72
C GLU A 87 16.51 9.81 -10.46
N LYS A 88 15.42 10.57 -10.62
CA LYS A 88 14.54 10.94 -9.50
C LYS A 88 13.96 9.70 -8.80
N LEU A 89 13.49 8.74 -9.59
CA LEU A 89 12.92 7.51 -9.05
C LEU A 89 13.96 6.64 -8.34
N VAL A 90 15.18 6.55 -8.87
CA VAL A 90 16.28 5.84 -8.21
C VAL A 90 16.61 6.47 -6.87
N ARG A 91 16.74 7.80 -6.81
CA ARG A 91 16.98 8.52 -5.54
C ARG A 91 15.84 8.32 -4.54
N ALA A 92 14.60 8.35 -5.01
CA ALA A 92 13.43 8.07 -4.17
C ALA A 92 13.45 6.65 -3.62
N ALA A 93 13.77 5.65 -4.46
CA ALA A 93 13.91 4.26 -4.04
C ALA A 93 15.01 4.07 -2.97
N ASP A 94 16.15 4.72 -3.15
CA ASP A 94 17.27 4.63 -2.20
C ASP A 94 16.92 5.30 -0.86
N ALA A 95 16.24 6.44 -0.88
CA ALA A 95 15.74 7.08 0.33
C ALA A 95 14.75 6.18 1.09
N MET A 96 13.80 5.56 0.37
CA MET A 96 12.83 4.63 0.95
C MET A 96 13.50 3.37 1.52
N LYS A 97 14.55 2.84 0.86
CA LYS A 97 15.32 1.69 1.38
C LYS A 97 16.04 2.03 2.68
N ASN A 98 16.63 3.21 2.77
CA ASN A 98 17.31 3.68 3.99
C ASN A 98 16.30 3.86 5.14
N GLU A 99 15.14 4.40 4.84
CA GLU A 99 14.04 4.53 5.80
C GLU A 99 13.53 3.15 6.26
N LEU A 100 13.34 2.22 5.32
CA LEU A 100 12.95 0.84 5.61
C LEU A 100 13.95 0.17 6.57
N GLN A 101 15.24 0.30 6.30
CA GLN A 101 16.29 -0.27 7.17
C GLN A 101 16.24 0.31 8.59
N THR A 102 15.95 1.61 8.71
CA THR A 102 15.77 2.25 10.01
C THR A 102 14.58 1.67 10.77
N TYR A 103 13.43 1.47 10.08
CA TYR A 103 12.26 0.85 10.72
C TYR A 103 12.50 -0.62 11.09
N GLU A 104 13.18 -1.39 10.25
CA GLU A 104 13.51 -2.79 10.53
C GLU A 104 14.47 -2.92 11.72
N ASN A 105 15.45 -2.03 11.85
CA ASN A 105 16.33 -1.96 13.01
C ASN A 105 15.53 -1.62 14.28
N ASN A 106 14.62 -0.64 14.22
CA ASN A 106 13.77 -0.28 15.36
C ASN A 106 12.85 -1.43 15.76
N LEU A 107 12.30 -2.17 14.80
CA LEU A 107 11.52 -3.38 15.05
C LEU A 107 12.35 -4.44 15.77
N GLY A 108 13.60 -4.66 15.36
CA GLY A 108 14.51 -5.59 16.03
C GLY A 108 14.72 -5.25 17.49
N PHE A 109 14.90 -3.99 17.81
CA PHE A 109 15.02 -3.51 19.20
C PHE A 109 13.73 -3.71 20.01
N LEU A 110 12.58 -3.37 19.43
CA LEU A 110 11.29 -3.47 20.12
C LEU A 110 10.88 -4.91 20.36
N THR A 111 11.12 -5.82 19.42
CA THR A 111 10.86 -7.25 19.60
C THR A 111 11.75 -7.89 20.65
N ALA A 112 13.00 -7.46 20.76
CA ALA A 112 13.92 -7.95 21.78
C ALA A 112 13.58 -7.44 23.19
N SER A 113 12.99 -6.24 23.31
CA SER A 113 12.71 -5.59 24.59
C SER A 113 11.28 -5.79 25.10
N SER A 114 10.33 -6.19 24.24
CA SER A 114 8.91 -6.28 24.55
C SER A 114 8.45 -7.73 24.77
N LYS A 115 8.05 -8.03 26.00
CA LYS A 115 7.43 -9.33 26.36
C LYS A 115 5.92 -9.40 26.07
N LYS A 116 5.30 -8.30 25.66
CA LYS A 116 3.85 -8.22 25.37
C LYS A 116 3.62 -7.49 24.06
N GLY A 117 2.69 -8.01 23.23
CA GLY A 117 2.27 -7.39 21.98
C GLY A 117 1.92 -5.91 22.18
N ASN A 118 2.68 -5.04 21.57
CA ASN A 118 2.58 -3.61 21.70
C ASN A 118 1.91 -3.03 20.46
N SER A 119 0.98 -2.09 20.63
CA SER A 119 0.35 -1.36 19.53
C SER A 119 1.38 -0.65 18.64
N LEU A 120 2.49 -0.19 19.23
CA LEU A 120 3.61 0.41 18.52
C LEU A 120 4.27 -0.57 17.54
N LEU A 121 4.43 -1.85 17.95
CA LEU A 121 4.98 -2.89 17.09
C LEU A 121 4.09 -3.15 15.87
N THR A 122 2.77 -3.17 16.06
CA THR A 122 1.80 -3.32 14.98
C THR A 122 1.83 -2.13 14.02
N GLU A 123 1.95 -0.92 14.54
CA GLU A 123 2.04 0.29 13.73
C GLU A 123 3.34 0.32 12.91
N LEU A 124 4.48 -0.03 13.51
CA LEU A 124 5.75 -0.12 12.81
C LEU A 124 5.74 -1.19 11.71
N ASN A 125 5.15 -2.36 11.98
CA ASN A 125 4.97 -3.40 10.96
C ASN A 125 4.14 -2.90 9.77
N ARG A 126 3.06 -2.15 10.00
CA ARG A 126 2.26 -1.55 8.94
C ARG A 126 3.06 -0.55 8.10
N LYS A 127 3.88 0.27 8.75
CA LYS A 127 4.77 1.22 8.05
C LYS A 127 5.81 0.49 7.19
N VAL A 128 6.41 -0.57 7.72
CA VAL A 128 7.35 -1.42 6.98
C VAL A 128 6.71 -2.05 5.75
N GLU A 129 5.53 -2.65 5.90
CA GLU A 129 4.82 -3.27 4.76
C GLU A 129 4.41 -2.24 3.70
N LYS A 130 3.92 -1.07 4.12
CA LYS A 130 3.60 0.02 3.19
C LYS A 130 4.85 0.49 2.45
N LEU A 131 5.96 0.67 3.14
CA LEU A 131 7.21 1.14 2.55
C LEU A 131 7.79 0.12 1.56
N LYS A 132 7.69 -1.18 1.86
CA LYS A 132 8.03 -2.26 0.91
C LYS A 132 7.19 -2.20 -0.35
N ALA A 133 5.88 -1.99 -0.23
CA ALA A 133 4.98 -1.83 -1.37
C ALA A 133 5.30 -0.58 -2.20
N ASP A 134 5.61 0.54 -1.57
CA ASP A 134 6.00 1.78 -2.25
C ASP A 134 7.34 1.62 -2.99
N ILE A 135 8.32 0.94 -2.39
CA ILE A 135 9.60 0.61 -3.04
C ILE A 135 9.36 -0.26 -4.28
N GLU A 136 8.50 -1.27 -4.18
CA GLU A 136 8.19 -2.14 -5.31
C GLU A 136 7.52 -1.38 -6.45
N LEU A 137 6.58 -0.47 -6.14
CA LEU A 137 5.96 0.39 -7.14
C LEU A 137 6.99 1.29 -7.85
N VAL A 138 7.93 1.87 -7.11
CA VAL A 138 9.01 2.69 -7.70
C VAL A 138 9.92 1.86 -8.58
N LYS A 139 10.27 0.63 -8.19
CA LYS A 139 11.04 -0.29 -9.04
C LYS A 139 10.30 -0.61 -10.34
N GLN A 140 9.00 -0.85 -10.30
CA GLN A 140 8.19 -1.08 -11.49
C GLN A 140 8.16 0.14 -12.40
N LYS A 141 8.08 1.35 -11.84
CA LYS A 141 8.17 2.61 -12.60
C LYS A 141 9.54 2.77 -13.28
N ILE A 142 10.63 2.47 -12.58
CA ILE A 142 11.98 2.49 -13.15
C ILE A 142 12.06 1.52 -14.33
N LYS A 143 11.53 0.31 -14.18
CA LYS A 143 11.49 -0.67 -15.27
C LYS A 143 10.72 -0.17 -16.49
N VAL A 144 9.59 0.51 -16.29
CA VAL A 144 8.82 1.13 -17.38
C VAL A 144 9.67 2.15 -18.15
N ILE A 145 10.46 2.99 -17.45
CA ILE A 145 11.36 3.95 -18.09
C ILE A 145 12.49 3.23 -18.82
N ASP A 146 13.12 2.23 -18.22
CA ASP A 146 14.19 1.46 -18.83
C ASP A 146 13.73 0.77 -20.13
N ASP A 147 12.52 0.22 -20.14
CA ASP A 147 11.92 -0.37 -21.33
C ASP A 147 11.62 0.70 -22.40
N SER A 148 11.19 1.89 -22.00
CA SER A 148 10.96 3.02 -22.92
C SER A 148 12.25 3.55 -23.52
N ILE A 149 13.32 3.67 -22.73
CA ILE A 149 14.66 4.07 -23.22
C ILE A 149 15.15 3.05 -24.24
N ARG A 150 15.06 1.76 -23.92
CA ARG A 150 15.53 0.67 -24.81
C ARG A 150 14.75 0.59 -26.11
N SER A 151 13.48 0.99 -26.10
CA SER A 151 12.64 1.02 -27.32
C SER A 151 12.91 2.22 -28.21
N ALA A 152 13.61 3.24 -27.70
CA ALA A 152 13.95 4.45 -28.43
C ALA A 152 15.36 4.42 -29.04
N GLU A 153 16.18 3.42 -28.69
CA GLU A 153 17.49 3.11 -29.27
C GLU A 153 17.35 2.21 -30.50
#